data_941d40e58773d5d2c93fc8decca64492
#
_entry.id   941d40e58773d5d2c93fc8decca64492
#
_cell.length_a   1.000
_cell.length_b   1.000
_cell.length_c   1.000
_cell.angle_alpha   90.00
_cell.angle_beta   90.00
_cell.angle_gamma   90.00
#
_symmetry.space_group_name_H-M   'P 1'
#
loop_
_entity.id
_entity.type
_entity.pdbx_description
1 polymer ?
#
loop_
_entity_poly.entity_id
_entity_poly.type
_entity_poly.pdbx_seq_one_letter_code
_entity_poly.pdbx_strand_id
1 'polypeptide(L)'
;MAKGAGLVAAVLVCWFLPAEWAVLPAAVREALHLVRWYAREHVIFSLLPALLIAGAIVTFFSQDWVLRNLGAGASRVKAYAVASVSGGVLAVCSCSVLPLFAGICRMGAGIGPAATFLYAGPAINVLAIVLTGRVLGPGLGVARAAGAVLMSVLIGLAMARMFRADPGDRVARPEVPAGPAPIPLWKGSLVVVALAAVVVLTNWARTGDVRAVFLCCPNGLSTYQVEGRLVTRDDRELRILANDGQEHVIPANMVKELRQPVPHGLRDAVHRVRWFLVAALLMAVAAMAAAWFTKGQLREWGSNSWDFAVRITVLLLAGVAVSGLLFGRPGNPGLIPAGTVEMLVGQSPERLILTLGCDGWAASALRAAWPALTNLAAAVAGALMYFATLTEVPILQGLMASGMGQGPALALLLAGPSVSLPSLLVMCQVVGPRRAMAYFVLVVLSSAAAGLAYGAVS
;
A
#
# COMPACT_ATOMS: atom_id res chain seq x y z
N MET A 1 -0.79 -7.57 -31.06
CA MET A 1 0.21 -6.50 -31.20
C MET A 1 -0.37 -5.10 -30.94
N ALA A 2 -1.51 -4.70 -31.51
CA ALA A 2 -2.08 -3.36 -31.32
C ALA A 2 -2.38 -2.97 -29.85
N LYS A 3 -2.94 -3.88 -29.04
CA LYS A 3 -3.20 -3.62 -27.60
C LYS A 3 -1.93 -3.40 -26.77
N GLY A 4 -0.81 -3.98 -27.21
CA GLY A 4 0.48 -3.83 -26.54
C GLY A 4 1.14 -2.49 -26.79
N ALA A 5 1.14 -2.06 -28.02
CA ALA A 5 1.62 -0.72 -28.38
C ALA A 5 0.81 0.36 -27.65
N GLY A 6 -0.52 0.16 -27.52
CA GLY A 6 -1.39 1.08 -26.76
C GLY A 6 -1.05 1.17 -25.28
N LEU A 7 -0.72 0.05 -24.61
CA LEU A 7 -0.34 0.06 -23.19
C LEU A 7 1.01 0.76 -22.97
N VAL A 8 2.02 0.43 -23.79
CA VAL A 8 3.33 1.07 -23.73
C VAL A 8 3.20 2.57 -24.01
N ALA A 9 2.42 2.97 -25.03
CA ALA A 9 2.14 4.36 -25.33
C ALA A 9 1.43 5.06 -24.14
N ALA A 10 0.42 4.43 -23.53
CA ALA A 10 -0.27 4.99 -22.36
C ALA A 10 0.68 5.21 -21.17
N VAL A 11 1.54 4.25 -20.86
CA VAL A 11 2.53 4.38 -19.77
C VAL A 11 3.56 5.47 -20.10
N LEU A 12 4.04 5.56 -21.34
CA LEU A 12 4.97 6.61 -21.78
C LEU A 12 4.31 7.99 -21.74
N VAL A 13 3.07 8.12 -22.19
CA VAL A 13 2.31 9.37 -22.06
C VAL A 13 2.16 9.77 -20.60
N CYS A 14 1.79 8.83 -19.71
CA CYS A 14 1.70 9.11 -18.26
C CYS A 14 3.06 9.46 -17.64
N TRP A 15 4.16 8.90 -18.15
CA TRP A 15 5.52 9.20 -17.70
C TRP A 15 5.95 10.64 -18.02
N PHE A 16 5.59 11.13 -19.22
CA PHE A 16 5.97 12.44 -19.72
C PHE A 16 4.86 13.50 -19.59
N LEU A 17 3.78 13.20 -18.85
CA LEU A 17 2.65 14.13 -18.69
C LEU A 17 3.15 15.52 -18.26
N PRO A 18 2.73 16.58 -18.97
CA PRO A 18 3.04 17.98 -18.64
C PRO A 18 2.15 18.44 -17.46
N ALA A 19 2.48 17.97 -16.26
CA ALA A 19 1.67 18.26 -15.07
C ALA A 19 1.80 19.73 -14.57
N GLU A 20 2.72 20.49 -15.16
CA GLU A 20 3.05 21.86 -14.71
C GLU A 20 2.37 22.96 -15.52
N TRP A 21 1.39 22.63 -16.36
CA TRP A 21 0.66 23.65 -17.14
C TRP A 21 -0.17 24.53 -16.23
N ALA A 22 0.17 25.83 -16.22
CA ALA A 22 -0.48 26.85 -15.38
C ALA A 22 -1.98 27.08 -15.72
N VAL A 23 -2.40 26.69 -16.93
CA VAL A 23 -3.79 26.85 -17.42
C VAL A 23 -4.76 25.82 -16.81
N LEU A 24 -4.26 24.71 -16.26
CA LEU A 24 -5.12 23.66 -15.72
C LEU A 24 -5.62 24.01 -14.30
N PRO A 25 -6.88 23.68 -13.96
CA PRO A 25 -7.37 23.76 -12.59
C PRO A 25 -6.47 23.00 -11.62
N ALA A 26 -6.29 23.52 -10.41
CA ALA A 26 -5.36 22.95 -9.43
C ALA A 26 -5.59 21.45 -9.20
N ALA A 27 -6.84 21.01 -9.04
CA ALA A 27 -7.18 19.59 -8.84
C ALA A 27 -6.80 18.70 -10.03
N VAL A 28 -6.93 19.21 -11.27
CA VAL A 28 -6.53 18.46 -12.47
C VAL A 28 -5.01 18.34 -12.54
N ARG A 29 -4.28 19.41 -12.22
CA ARG A 29 -2.81 19.35 -12.12
C ARG A 29 -2.36 18.33 -11.11
N GLU A 30 -3.00 18.27 -9.93
CA GLU A 30 -2.67 17.28 -8.90
C GLU A 30 -2.95 15.84 -9.35
N ALA A 31 -4.06 15.61 -10.06
CA ALA A 31 -4.32 14.31 -10.68
C ALA A 31 -3.21 13.90 -11.66
N LEU A 32 -2.78 14.81 -12.55
CA LEU A 32 -1.72 14.55 -13.52
C LEU A 32 -0.35 14.35 -12.84
N HIS A 33 -0.04 15.11 -11.81
CA HIS A 33 1.16 14.92 -10.99
C HIS A 33 1.18 13.55 -10.34
N LEU A 34 0.05 13.11 -9.75
CA LEU A 34 -0.05 11.82 -9.09
C LEU A 34 0.10 10.66 -10.10
N VAL A 35 -0.53 10.77 -11.27
CA VAL A 35 -0.40 9.78 -12.36
C VAL A 35 1.05 9.71 -12.86
N ARG A 36 1.69 10.87 -13.11
CA ARG A 36 3.09 10.93 -13.55
C ARG A 36 4.03 10.33 -12.52
N TRP A 37 3.85 10.70 -11.24
CA TRP A 37 4.63 10.14 -10.14
C TRP A 37 4.46 8.62 -10.06
N TYR A 38 3.20 8.14 -10.11
CA TYR A 38 2.90 6.73 -10.07
C TYR A 38 3.53 5.96 -11.24
N ALA A 39 3.44 6.50 -12.46
CA ALA A 39 4.02 5.87 -13.65
C ALA A 39 5.55 5.73 -13.52
N ARG A 40 6.22 6.75 -12.99
CA ARG A 40 7.68 6.76 -12.84
C ARG A 40 8.19 5.85 -11.71
N GLU A 41 7.55 5.91 -10.55
CA GLU A 41 8.07 5.25 -9.35
C GLU A 41 7.54 3.81 -9.19
N HIS A 42 6.32 3.51 -9.66
CA HIS A 42 5.64 2.26 -9.31
C HIS A 42 5.44 1.31 -10.47
N VAL A 43 5.21 1.81 -11.71
CA VAL A 43 4.86 0.92 -12.83
C VAL A 43 6.02 0.01 -13.20
N ILE A 44 7.21 0.56 -13.39
CA ILE A 44 8.38 -0.23 -13.84
C ILE A 44 8.96 -1.04 -12.67
N PHE A 45 9.16 -0.42 -11.52
CA PHE A 45 9.95 -1.02 -10.43
C PHE A 45 9.15 -1.93 -9.50
N SER A 46 7.84 -1.75 -9.40
CA SER A 46 6.98 -2.52 -8.51
C SER A 46 5.92 -3.33 -9.26
N LEU A 47 5.16 -2.69 -10.16
CA LEU A 47 4.04 -3.35 -10.82
C LEU A 47 4.50 -4.38 -11.85
N LEU A 48 5.50 -4.08 -12.68
CA LEU A 48 5.99 -5.01 -13.71
C LEU A 48 6.51 -6.34 -13.12
N PRO A 49 7.39 -6.37 -12.11
CA PRO A 49 7.78 -7.63 -11.49
C PRO A 49 6.60 -8.38 -10.85
N ALA A 50 5.64 -7.66 -10.26
CA ALA A 50 4.44 -8.27 -9.68
C ALA A 50 3.53 -8.92 -10.73
N LEU A 51 3.41 -8.31 -11.92
CA LEU A 51 2.69 -8.88 -13.06
C LEU A 51 3.38 -10.15 -13.59
N LEU A 52 4.72 -10.17 -13.60
CA LEU A 52 5.51 -11.36 -13.94
C LEU A 52 5.30 -12.48 -12.91
N ILE A 53 5.26 -12.14 -11.62
CA ILE A 53 4.94 -13.11 -10.55
C ILE A 53 3.53 -13.67 -10.75
N ALA A 54 2.53 -12.81 -11.02
CA ALA A 54 1.16 -13.27 -11.24
C ALA A 54 1.05 -14.23 -12.43
N GLY A 55 1.71 -13.90 -13.55
CA GLY A 55 1.82 -14.78 -14.71
C GLY A 55 2.55 -16.09 -14.38
N ALA A 56 3.65 -16.03 -13.60
CA ALA A 56 4.41 -17.20 -13.16
C ALA A 56 3.56 -18.13 -12.27
N ILE A 57 2.77 -17.56 -11.34
CA ILE A 57 1.86 -18.34 -10.50
C ILE A 57 0.87 -19.12 -11.38
N VAL A 58 0.23 -18.46 -12.34
CA VAL A 58 -0.76 -19.10 -13.22
C VAL A 58 -0.13 -20.16 -14.13
N THR A 59 1.12 -19.95 -14.58
CA THR A 59 1.77 -20.82 -15.57
C THR A 59 2.53 -21.98 -14.91
N PHE A 60 3.22 -21.72 -13.78
CA PHE A 60 4.18 -22.70 -13.21
C PHE A 60 3.62 -23.46 -12.02
N PHE A 61 2.61 -22.95 -11.34
CA PHE A 61 2.00 -23.67 -10.23
C PHE A 61 0.84 -24.54 -10.73
N SER A 62 0.77 -25.76 -10.21
CA SER A 62 -0.36 -26.61 -10.51
C SER A 62 -1.62 -26.07 -9.86
N GLN A 63 -2.70 -26.05 -10.62
CA GLN A 63 -4.02 -25.68 -10.10
C GLN A 63 -4.42 -26.55 -8.91
N ASP A 64 -4.05 -27.83 -8.93
CA ASP A 64 -4.25 -28.76 -7.82
C ASP A 64 -3.61 -28.32 -6.51
N TRP A 65 -2.41 -27.72 -6.57
CA TRP A 65 -1.74 -27.22 -5.38
C TRP A 65 -2.51 -26.05 -4.76
N VAL A 66 -2.95 -25.10 -5.59
CA VAL A 66 -3.75 -23.95 -5.13
C VAL A 66 -5.09 -24.42 -4.58
N LEU A 67 -5.77 -25.34 -5.27
CA LEU A 67 -7.04 -25.90 -4.81
C LEU A 67 -6.91 -26.66 -3.49
N ARG A 68 -5.83 -27.41 -3.28
CA ARG A 68 -5.58 -28.13 -2.01
C ARG A 68 -5.25 -27.22 -0.84
N ASN A 69 -4.59 -26.08 -1.08
CA ASN A 69 -4.10 -25.19 -0.02
C ASN A 69 -4.98 -23.94 0.19
N LEU A 70 -5.58 -23.41 -0.85
CA LEU A 70 -6.37 -22.17 -0.82
C LEU A 70 -7.79 -22.33 -1.38
N GLY A 71 -8.13 -23.52 -1.94
CA GLY A 71 -9.43 -23.80 -2.51
C GLY A 71 -10.51 -24.08 -1.47
N ALA A 72 -11.75 -24.19 -1.91
CA ALA A 72 -12.91 -24.44 -1.05
C ALA A 72 -12.85 -25.78 -0.27
N GLY A 73 -12.04 -26.75 -0.74
CA GLY A 73 -11.80 -28.04 -0.07
C GLY A 73 -10.63 -28.05 0.91
N ALA A 74 -9.85 -26.96 1.01
CA ALA A 74 -8.74 -26.88 1.95
C ALA A 74 -9.24 -26.76 3.41
N SER A 75 -8.45 -27.29 4.37
CA SER A 75 -8.77 -27.03 5.78
C SER A 75 -8.71 -25.52 6.03
N ARG A 76 -9.73 -24.97 6.69
CA ARG A 76 -9.86 -23.53 6.90
C ARG A 76 -8.63 -22.93 7.57
N VAL A 77 -8.16 -23.54 8.65
CA VAL A 77 -6.98 -23.07 9.39
C VAL A 77 -5.76 -22.97 8.47
N LYS A 78 -5.50 -24.03 7.67
CA LYS A 78 -4.36 -24.05 6.75
C LYS A 78 -4.48 -22.99 5.66
N ALA A 79 -5.67 -22.84 5.06
CA ALA A 79 -5.89 -21.89 3.96
C ALA A 79 -5.70 -20.44 4.42
N TYR A 80 -6.24 -20.07 5.58
CA TYR A 80 -6.10 -18.71 6.12
C TYR A 80 -4.70 -18.45 6.67
N ALA A 81 -4.07 -19.43 7.31
CA ALA A 81 -2.68 -19.29 7.77
C ALA A 81 -1.72 -19.08 6.59
N VAL A 82 -1.84 -19.90 5.53
CA VAL A 82 -1.02 -19.76 4.32
C VAL A 82 -1.27 -18.42 3.65
N ALA A 83 -2.54 -18.00 3.52
CA ALA A 83 -2.89 -16.73 2.90
C ALA A 83 -2.35 -15.52 3.68
N SER A 84 -2.50 -15.51 5.02
CA SER A 84 -2.02 -14.43 5.88
C SER A 84 -0.50 -14.35 5.90
N VAL A 85 0.19 -15.49 6.09
CA VAL A 85 1.66 -15.53 6.14
C VAL A 85 2.28 -15.18 4.79
N SER A 86 1.76 -15.74 3.68
CA SER A 86 2.30 -15.44 2.35
C SER A 86 2.12 -13.98 1.96
N GLY A 87 0.97 -13.36 2.32
CA GLY A 87 0.73 -11.94 2.14
C GLY A 87 1.76 -11.08 2.89
N GLY A 88 1.98 -11.37 4.18
CA GLY A 88 2.93 -10.64 5.01
C GLY A 88 4.39 -10.82 4.61
N VAL A 89 4.79 -12.05 4.24
CA VAL A 89 6.19 -12.35 3.82
C VAL A 89 6.55 -11.67 2.51
N LEU A 90 5.63 -11.59 1.56
CA LEU A 90 5.88 -10.92 0.29
C LEU A 90 6.06 -9.41 0.43
N ALA A 91 5.60 -8.81 1.54
CA ALA A 91 5.74 -7.39 1.86
C ALA A 91 5.43 -6.47 0.66
N VAL A 92 4.41 -6.82 -0.10
CA VAL A 92 4.02 -6.12 -1.33
C VAL A 92 3.11 -4.92 -1.03
N CYS A 93 3.22 -3.89 -1.85
CA CYS A 93 2.29 -2.75 -1.78
C CYS A 93 0.90 -3.11 -2.34
N SER A 94 -0.08 -2.26 -2.09
CA SER A 94 -1.47 -2.45 -2.57
C SER A 94 -1.57 -2.61 -4.09
N CYS A 95 -0.67 -2.01 -4.86
CA CYS A 95 -0.64 -2.16 -6.32
C CYS A 95 -0.08 -3.51 -6.78
N SER A 96 0.93 -4.04 -6.07
CA SER A 96 1.57 -5.32 -6.44
C SER A 96 0.77 -6.53 -5.99
N VAL A 97 -0.01 -6.41 -4.91
CA VAL A 97 -0.85 -7.51 -4.41
C VAL A 97 -2.02 -7.84 -5.33
N LEU A 98 -2.52 -6.85 -6.09
CA LEU A 98 -3.68 -7.02 -6.98
C LEU A 98 -3.43 -8.03 -8.12
N PRO A 99 -2.31 -7.97 -8.88
CA PRO A 99 -1.99 -9.02 -9.85
C PRO A 99 -1.89 -10.40 -9.23
N LEU A 100 -1.26 -10.50 -8.04
CA LEU A 100 -1.13 -11.76 -7.30
C LEU A 100 -2.49 -12.30 -6.88
N PHE A 101 -3.34 -11.45 -6.30
CA PHE A 101 -4.73 -11.78 -5.97
C PHE A 101 -5.50 -12.28 -7.19
N ALA A 102 -5.41 -11.56 -8.32
CA ALA A 102 -6.05 -11.98 -9.57
C ALA A 102 -5.52 -13.34 -10.05
N GLY A 103 -4.21 -13.60 -9.90
CA GLY A 103 -3.57 -14.87 -10.23
C GLY A 103 -4.14 -16.02 -9.40
N ILE A 104 -4.14 -15.92 -8.07
CA ILE A 104 -4.66 -16.96 -7.18
C ILE A 104 -6.17 -17.17 -7.33
N CYS A 105 -6.95 -16.12 -7.60
CA CYS A 105 -8.37 -16.25 -7.92
C CYS A 105 -8.60 -17.04 -9.20
N ARG A 106 -7.83 -16.80 -10.26
CA ARG A 106 -7.89 -17.57 -11.51
C ARG A 106 -7.53 -19.06 -11.32
N MET A 107 -6.65 -19.34 -10.36
CA MET A 107 -6.26 -20.70 -9.99
C MET A 107 -7.31 -21.42 -9.13
N GLY A 108 -8.42 -20.76 -8.81
CA GLY A 108 -9.53 -21.36 -8.05
C GLY A 108 -9.39 -21.27 -6.55
N ALA A 109 -8.61 -20.31 -6.02
CA ALA A 109 -8.62 -20.02 -4.59
C ALA A 109 -10.00 -19.57 -4.14
N GLY A 110 -10.46 -20.04 -2.97
CA GLY A 110 -11.71 -19.57 -2.37
C GLY A 110 -11.64 -18.07 -2.07
N ILE A 111 -12.78 -17.39 -2.19
CA ILE A 111 -12.85 -15.92 -1.98
C ILE A 111 -12.36 -15.50 -0.60
N GLY A 112 -12.56 -16.32 0.43
CA GLY A 112 -12.09 -16.05 1.80
C GLY A 112 -10.57 -16.00 1.91
N PRO A 113 -9.84 -17.08 1.62
CA PRO A 113 -8.37 -17.07 1.60
C PRO A 113 -7.79 -16.01 0.65
N ALA A 114 -8.41 -15.78 -0.52
CA ALA A 114 -7.98 -14.76 -1.45
C ALA A 114 -8.13 -13.35 -0.83
N ALA A 115 -9.24 -13.05 -0.16
CA ALA A 115 -9.44 -11.78 0.54
C ALA A 115 -8.47 -11.60 1.73
N THR A 116 -8.18 -12.69 2.47
CA THR A 116 -7.15 -12.70 3.53
C THR A 116 -5.78 -12.31 2.97
N PHE A 117 -5.37 -12.94 1.87
CA PHE A 117 -4.12 -12.63 1.19
C PHE A 117 -4.05 -11.17 0.71
N LEU A 118 -5.14 -10.70 0.11
CA LEU A 118 -5.24 -9.32 -0.40
C LEU A 118 -5.07 -8.28 0.71
N TYR A 119 -5.68 -8.53 1.88
CA TYR A 119 -5.56 -7.65 3.04
C TYR A 119 -4.18 -7.75 3.69
N ALA A 120 -3.68 -8.98 3.91
CA ALA A 120 -2.45 -9.24 4.64
C ALA A 120 -1.21 -8.66 3.95
N GLY A 121 -1.15 -8.70 2.61
CA GLY A 121 0.02 -8.24 1.84
C GLY A 121 0.46 -6.83 2.19
N PRO A 122 -0.39 -5.82 1.99
CA PRO A 122 -0.03 -4.44 2.29
C PRO A 122 -0.10 -4.10 3.79
N ALA A 123 -1.05 -4.70 4.55
CA ALA A 123 -1.28 -4.35 5.94
C ALA A 123 -0.18 -4.87 6.88
N ILE A 124 0.33 -6.10 6.63
CA ILE A 124 1.37 -6.75 7.44
C ILE A 124 2.77 -6.44 6.87
N ASN A 125 3.01 -5.22 6.42
CA ASN A 125 4.34 -4.82 5.98
C ASN A 125 5.21 -4.50 7.22
N VAL A 126 6.23 -5.34 7.46
CA VAL A 126 7.13 -5.22 8.62
C VAL A 126 7.78 -3.84 8.69
N LEU A 127 8.20 -3.29 7.54
CA LEU A 127 8.83 -1.97 7.51
C LEU A 127 7.87 -0.86 7.94
N ALA A 128 6.62 -0.91 7.45
CA ALA A 128 5.59 0.06 7.83
C ALA A 128 5.19 -0.06 9.30
N ILE A 129 5.12 -1.29 9.83
CA ILE A 129 4.84 -1.55 11.26
C ILE A 129 5.96 -0.96 12.14
N VAL A 130 7.23 -1.26 11.83
CA VAL A 130 8.39 -0.73 12.56
C VAL A 130 8.44 0.79 12.50
N LEU A 131 8.16 1.37 11.32
CA LEU A 131 8.10 2.82 11.14
C LEU A 131 6.98 3.45 11.98
N THR A 132 5.78 2.83 11.99
CA THR A 132 4.67 3.28 12.85
C THR A 132 5.07 3.28 14.31
N GLY A 133 5.68 2.18 14.79
CA GLY A 133 6.12 2.07 16.18
C GLY A 133 7.19 3.08 16.59
N ARG A 134 8.06 3.47 15.64
CA ARG A 134 9.12 4.47 15.92
C ARG A 134 8.63 5.91 15.86
N VAL A 135 7.70 6.23 14.96
CA VAL A 135 7.27 7.62 14.70
C VAL A 135 6.02 7.99 15.49
N LEU A 136 5.04 7.07 15.54
CA LEU A 136 3.74 7.33 16.18
C LEU A 136 3.62 6.67 17.55
N GLY A 137 4.64 5.95 17.99
CA GLY A 137 4.69 5.29 19.27
C GLY A 137 4.53 3.76 19.21
N PRO A 138 5.17 3.03 20.15
CA PRO A 138 5.21 1.56 20.15
C PRO A 138 3.81 0.94 20.32
N GLY A 139 2.92 1.57 21.08
CA GLY A 139 1.53 1.12 21.27
C GLY A 139 0.77 1.04 19.94
N LEU A 140 0.85 2.09 19.13
CA LEU A 140 0.19 2.15 17.82
C LEU A 140 0.84 1.16 16.82
N GLY A 141 2.16 0.96 16.89
CA GLY A 141 2.86 -0.04 16.08
C GLY A 141 2.42 -1.46 16.38
N VAL A 142 2.31 -1.83 17.65
CA VAL A 142 1.80 -3.14 18.09
C VAL A 142 0.32 -3.31 17.72
N ALA A 143 -0.51 -2.28 17.96
CA ALA A 143 -1.93 -2.30 17.62
C ALA A 143 -2.13 -2.47 16.09
N ARG A 144 -1.31 -1.80 15.27
CA ARG A 144 -1.31 -1.99 13.81
C ARG A 144 -0.98 -3.43 13.43
N ALA A 145 0.10 -4.01 14.01
CA ALA A 145 0.51 -5.37 13.69
C ALA A 145 -0.56 -6.40 14.08
N ALA A 146 -1.02 -6.35 15.32
CA ALA A 146 -2.05 -7.25 15.84
C ALA A 146 -3.37 -7.08 15.08
N GLY A 147 -3.80 -5.83 14.85
CA GLY A 147 -4.99 -5.48 14.09
C GLY A 147 -4.91 -6.00 12.66
N ALA A 148 -3.79 -5.83 11.97
CA ALA A 148 -3.63 -6.29 10.59
C ALA A 148 -3.76 -7.82 10.47
N VAL A 149 -3.13 -8.59 11.37
CA VAL A 149 -3.25 -10.06 11.37
C VAL A 149 -4.70 -10.48 11.66
N LEU A 150 -5.30 -9.92 12.72
CA LEU A 150 -6.65 -10.26 13.11
C LEU A 150 -7.67 -9.91 12.02
N MET A 151 -7.60 -8.68 11.47
CA MET A 151 -8.52 -8.22 10.45
C MET A 151 -8.38 -9.01 9.14
N SER A 152 -7.17 -9.41 8.74
CA SER A 152 -6.97 -10.23 7.55
C SER A 152 -7.79 -11.52 7.59
N VAL A 153 -7.78 -12.20 8.74
CA VAL A 153 -8.53 -13.45 8.94
C VAL A 153 -10.02 -13.18 9.06
N LEU A 154 -10.43 -12.18 9.85
CA LEU A 154 -11.85 -11.84 10.05
C LEU A 154 -12.54 -11.43 8.75
N ILE A 155 -11.91 -10.56 7.95
CA ILE A 155 -12.44 -10.12 6.66
C ILE A 155 -12.54 -11.31 5.70
N GLY A 156 -11.52 -12.16 5.65
CA GLY A 156 -11.55 -13.36 4.83
C GLY A 156 -12.67 -14.32 5.22
N LEU A 157 -12.86 -14.58 6.53
CA LEU A 157 -13.95 -15.42 7.03
C LEU A 157 -15.32 -14.81 6.73
N ALA A 158 -15.48 -13.51 6.89
CA ALA A 158 -16.71 -12.80 6.56
C ALA A 158 -17.03 -12.91 5.07
N MET A 159 -16.04 -12.69 4.19
CA MET A 159 -16.19 -12.87 2.74
C MET A 159 -16.60 -14.29 2.36
N ALA A 160 -15.95 -15.31 2.96
CA ALA A 160 -16.29 -16.70 2.72
C ALA A 160 -17.71 -17.05 3.17
N ARG A 161 -18.20 -16.43 4.27
CA ARG A 161 -19.56 -16.65 4.73
C ARG A 161 -20.61 -15.93 3.87
N MET A 162 -20.33 -14.69 3.48
CA MET A 162 -21.25 -13.88 2.67
C MET A 162 -21.47 -14.47 1.28
N PHE A 163 -20.44 -15.06 0.69
CA PHE A 163 -20.47 -15.58 -0.69
C PHE A 163 -20.42 -17.11 -0.75
N ARG A 164 -20.76 -17.81 0.34
CA ARG A 164 -20.71 -19.27 0.44
C ARG A 164 -21.64 -19.99 -0.53
N ALA A 165 -22.76 -19.40 -0.89
CA ALA A 165 -23.79 -19.98 -1.73
C ALA A 165 -23.70 -19.53 -3.20
N ASP A 166 -22.72 -18.70 -3.56
CA ASP A 166 -22.63 -18.15 -4.90
C ASP A 166 -22.16 -19.25 -5.89
N PRO A 167 -22.97 -19.64 -6.90
CA PRO A 167 -22.57 -20.65 -7.89
C PRO A 167 -21.29 -20.27 -8.65
N GLY A 168 -20.95 -18.98 -8.66
CA GLY A 168 -19.71 -18.45 -9.22
C GLY A 168 -18.46 -18.75 -8.37
N ASP A 169 -18.58 -19.21 -7.12
CA ASP A 169 -17.48 -19.76 -6.32
C ASP A 169 -17.07 -21.16 -6.78
N ARG A 170 -17.94 -21.84 -7.48
CA ARG A 170 -17.56 -22.84 -8.46
C ARG A 170 -17.14 -22.06 -9.72
N VAL A 171 -16.04 -21.29 -9.63
CA VAL A 171 -15.33 -20.85 -10.83
C VAL A 171 -15.35 -22.08 -11.74
N ALA A 172 -16.07 -21.96 -12.85
CA ALA A 172 -16.14 -23.02 -13.84
C ALA A 172 -14.74 -23.59 -13.90
N ARG A 173 -14.58 -24.86 -13.49
CA ARG A 173 -13.27 -25.51 -13.64
C ARG A 173 -12.89 -25.17 -15.05
N PRO A 174 -11.89 -24.29 -15.28
CA PRO A 174 -11.41 -24.18 -16.62
C PRO A 174 -11.04 -25.63 -16.91
N GLU A 175 -11.65 -26.23 -17.91
CA GLU A 175 -11.11 -27.46 -18.50
C GLU A 175 -9.73 -27.03 -18.96
N VAL A 176 -8.77 -27.19 -18.07
CA VAL A 176 -7.37 -26.98 -18.40
C VAL A 176 -7.07 -28.12 -19.35
N PRO A 177 -6.83 -27.86 -20.64
CA PRO A 177 -6.33 -28.87 -21.55
C PRO A 177 -5.15 -29.52 -20.82
N ALA A 178 -5.01 -30.82 -20.89
CA ALA A 178 -3.88 -31.56 -20.32
C ALA A 178 -2.59 -30.87 -20.75
N GLY A 179 -2.13 -29.93 -19.91
CA GLY A 179 -0.96 -29.10 -20.19
C GLY A 179 0.31 -29.93 -20.13
N PRO A 180 1.44 -29.43 -20.61
CA PRO A 180 2.73 -30.10 -20.55
C PRO A 180 3.03 -30.53 -19.10
N ALA A 181 3.80 -31.62 -18.95
CA ALA A 181 4.10 -32.26 -17.68
C ALA A 181 4.34 -31.24 -16.53
N PRO A 182 3.75 -31.48 -15.35
CA PRO A 182 3.77 -30.50 -14.27
C PRO A 182 5.20 -30.13 -13.90
N ILE A 183 5.50 -28.84 -13.94
CA ILE A 183 6.79 -28.29 -13.53
C ILE A 183 6.98 -28.62 -12.04
N PRO A 184 8.16 -29.13 -11.61
CA PRO A 184 8.41 -29.34 -10.20
C PRO A 184 8.19 -28.04 -9.42
N LEU A 185 7.38 -28.08 -8.36
CA LEU A 185 6.98 -26.91 -7.55
C LEU A 185 8.16 -26.04 -7.12
N TRP A 186 9.30 -26.67 -6.78
CA TRP A 186 10.48 -25.93 -6.34
C TRP A 186 11.05 -24.98 -7.43
N LYS A 187 10.99 -25.36 -8.73
CA LYS A 187 11.44 -24.52 -9.83
C LYS A 187 10.56 -23.28 -9.99
N GLY A 188 9.24 -23.46 -10.02
CA GLY A 188 8.31 -22.35 -10.06
C GLY A 188 8.41 -21.46 -8.83
N SER A 189 8.52 -22.04 -7.64
CA SER A 189 8.70 -21.31 -6.38
C SER A 189 9.98 -20.47 -6.36
N LEU A 190 11.10 -21.01 -6.87
CA LEU A 190 12.36 -20.28 -6.90
C LEU A 190 12.29 -19.05 -7.81
N VAL A 191 11.65 -19.16 -8.97
CA VAL A 191 11.41 -18.01 -9.87
C VAL A 191 10.53 -16.97 -9.18
N VAL A 192 9.45 -17.37 -8.52
CA VAL A 192 8.56 -16.45 -7.79
C VAL A 192 9.30 -15.77 -6.64
N VAL A 193 10.09 -16.50 -5.86
CA VAL A 193 10.91 -15.95 -4.76
C VAL A 193 11.96 -14.96 -5.29
N ALA A 194 12.63 -15.28 -6.40
CA ALA A 194 13.58 -14.37 -7.02
C ALA A 194 12.92 -13.07 -7.52
N LEU A 195 11.75 -13.18 -8.16
CA LEU A 195 10.97 -12.00 -8.58
C LEU A 195 10.43 -11.21 -7.38
N ALA A 196 10.01 -11.89 -6.30
CA ALA A 196 9.61 -11.22 -5.05
C ALA A 196 10.79 -10.47 -4.42
N ALA A 197 11.99 -11.07 -4.42
CA ALA A 197 13.21 -10.39 -3.97
C ALA A 197 13.53 -9.16 -4.83
N VAL A 198 13.29 -9.20 -6.14
CA VAL A 198 13.38 -8.02 -7.03
C VAL A 198 12.42 -6.92 -6.56
N VAL A 199 11.14 -7.24 -6.28
CA VAL A 199 10.16 -6.26 -5.77
C VAL A 199 10.63 -5.64 -4.45
N VAL A 200 11.14 -6.46 -3.52
CA VAL A 200 11.63 -5.98 -2.23
C VAL A 200 12.84 -5.06 -2.39
N LEU A 201 13.82 -5.46 -3.20
CA LEU A 201 15.05 -4.68 -3.42
C LEU A 201 14.80 -3.37 -4.18
N THR A 202 13.91 -3.37 -5.18
CA THR A 202 13.56 -2.15 -5.93
C THR A 202 12.87 -1.12 -5.03
N ASN A 203 12.07 -1.58 -4.06
CA ASN A 203 11.40 -0.72 -3.09
C ASN A 203 12.20 -0.49 -1.80
N TRP A 204 13.47 -0.91 -1.75
CA TRP A 204 14.32 -0.75 -0.57
C TRP A 204 14.67 0.72 -0.34
N ALA A 205 14.06 1.32 0.69
CA ALA A 205 14.24 2.73 1.01
C ALA A 205 15.56 3.02 1.75
N ARG A 206 16.11 4.22 1.54
CA ARG A 206 17.18 4.76 2.39
C ARG A 206 16.68 4.98 3.81
N THR A 207 17.57 4.90 4.79
CA THR A 207 17.35 5.54 6.08
C THR A 207 17.29 7.04 5.84
N GLY A 208 16.20 7.70 6.30
CA GLY A 208 16.01 9.13 6.10
C GLY A 208 16.83 10.00 7.06
N ASP A 209 17.94 9.49 7.62
CA ASP A 209 18.76 10.21 8.57
C ASP A 209 19.60 11.26 7.84
N VAL A 210 19.64 12.46 8.41
CA VAL A 210 20.44 13.59 7.96
C VAL A 210 21.33 14.06 9.10
N ARG A 211 22.50 14.58 8.74
CA ARG A 211 23.37 15.31 9.68
C ARG A 211 23.24 16.78 9.38
N ALA A 212 22.65 17.51 10.29
CA ALA A 212 22.62 18.98 10.23
C ALA A 212 23.76 19.56 11.07
N VAL A 213 24.56 20.42 10.45
CA VAL A 213 25.55 21.23 11.12
C VAL A 213 24.96 22.64 11.19
N PHE A 214 24.76 23.17 12.39
CA PHE A 214 24.15 24.48 12.60
C PHE A 214 24.93 25.32 13.64
N LEU A 215 24.72 26.64 13.58
CA LEU A 215 25.33 27.56 14.51
C LEU A 215 24.48 27.65 15.78
N CYS A 216 25.11 27.59 16.93
CA CYS A 216 24.41 27.68 18.22
C CYS A 216 23.73 29.03 18.45
N CYS A 217 24.29 30.12 17.91
CA CYS A 217 23.79 31.48 18.02
C CYS A 217 24.12 32.27 16.75
N PRO A 218 23.35 33.31 16.37
CA PRO A 218 23.59 34.08 15.16
C PRO A 218 25.00 34.67 15.03
N ASN A 219 25.66 34.92 16.16
CA ASN A 219 27.04 35.45 16.24
C ASN A 219 28.03 34.45 16.81
N GLY A 220 27.69 33.16 16.92
CA GLY A 220 28.49 32.13 17.61
C GLY A 220 29.50 31.47 16.71
N LEU A 221 30.72 31.26 17.25
CA LEU A 221 31.80 30.47 16.63
C LEU A 221 31.59 28.96 16.81
N SER A 222 30.62 28.53 17.62
CA SER A 222 30.40 27.12 17.93
C SER A 222 29.38 26.49 16.97
N THR A 223 29.81 25.42 16.30
CA THR A 223 28.95 24.61 15.46
C THR A 223 28.50 23.35 16.21
N TYR A 224 27.20 23.10 16.19
CA TYR A 224 26.62 21.85 16.71
C TYR A 224 26.22 20.94 15.56
N GLN A 225 26.28 19.64 15.82
CA GLN A 225 25.88 18.61 14.87
C GLN A 225 24.75 17.79 15.49
N VAL A 226 23.66 17.67 14.77
CA VAL A 226 22.56 16.75 15.12
C VAL A 226 22.41 15.75 14.00
N GLU A 227 22.45 14.47 14.38
CA GLU A 227 22.16 13.35 13.48
C GLU A 227 20.80 12.78 13.83
N GLY A 228 19.95 12.66 12.84
CA GLY A 228 18.63 12.12 13.05
C GLY A 228 17.80 12.17 11.77
N ARG A 229 16.55 11.79 11.93
CA ARG A 229 15.60 11.77 10.83
C ARG A 229 15.06 13.16 10.56
N LEU A 230 15.15 13.59 9.30
CA LEU A 230 14.51 14.81 8.85
C LEU A 230 12.98 14.61 8.89
N VAL A 231 12.29 15.36 9.76
CA VAL A 231 10.83 15.33 9.93
C VAL A 231 10.17 16.31 8.98
N THR A 232 10.61 17.59 9.00
CA THR A 232 10.08 18.63 8.14
C THR A 232 11.21 19.58 7.73
N ARG A 233 11.15 20.08 6.50
CA ARG A 233 12.02 21.11 5.98
C ARG A 233 11.14 22.22 5.40
N ASP A 234 11.05 23.31 6.10
CA ASP A 234 10.40 24.54 5.66
C ASP A 234 11.44 25.63 5.38
N ASP A 235 11.06 26.68 4.66
CA ASP A 235 11.94 27.83 4.41
C ASP A 235 12.33 28.58 5.70
N ARG A 236 11.63 28.31 6.81
CA ARG A 236 11.85 28.94 8.12
C ARG A 236 12.56 28.06 9.13
N GLU A 237 12.28 26.75 9.10
CA GLU A 237 12.79 25.83 10.13
C GLU A 237 13.04 24.42 9.56
N LEU A 238 14.04 23.75 10.15
CA LEU A 238 14.39 22.37 9.91
C LEU A 238 14.09 21.57 11.18
N ARG A 239 13.23 20.56 11.11
CA ARG A 239 12.93 19.67 12.25
C ARG A 239 13.59 18.33 12.05
N ILE A 240 14.44 17.97 12.99
CA ILE A 240 15.18 16.69 13.00
C ILE A 240 14.84 15.95 14.28
N LEU A 241 14.31 14.73 14.15
CA LEU A 241 14.19 13.80 15.24
C LEU A 241 15.54 13.12 15.43
N ALA A 242 16.27 13.50 16.47
CA ALA A 242 17.58 12.94 16.77
C ALA A 242 17.51 11.49 17.23
N ASN A 243 18.65 10.79 17.19
CA ASN A 243 18.73 9.38 17.58
C ASN A 243 18.47 9.14 19.07
N ASP A 244 18.48 10.19 19.89
CA ASP A 244 18.11 10.19 21.32
C ASP A 244 16.59 10.31 21.57
N GLY A 245 15.81 10.45 20.50
CA GLY A 245 14.35 10.61 20.56
C GLY A 245 13.88 12.05 20.77
N GLN A 246 14.79 13.03 20.83
CA GLN A 246 14.42 14.44 20.95
C GLN A 246 14.23 15.09 19.57
N GLU A 247 13.22 15.93 19.46
CA GLU A 247 12.97 16.72 18.27
C GLU A 247 13.73 18.05 18.37
N HIS A 248 14.69 18.25 17.48
CA HIS A 248 15.45 19.50 17.35
C HIS A 248 14.83 20.35 16.24
N VAL A 249 14.34 21.53 16.63
CA VAL A 249 13.84 22.55 15.70
C VAL A 249 14.97 23.54 15.46
N ILE A 250 15.51 23.58 14.26
CA ILE A 250 16.66 24.39 13.87
C ILE A 250 16.18 25.43 12.86
N PRO A 251 16.31 26.74 13.14
CA PRO A 251 16.00 27.78 12.18
C PRO A 251 16.82 27.60 10.88
N ALA A 252 16.16 27.73 9.73
CA ALA A 252 16.79 27.46 8.44
C ALA A 252 18.02 28.34 8.15
N ASN A 253 18.01 29.59 8.67
CA ASN A 253 19.13 30.53 8.58
C ASN A 253 20.36 30.16 9.43
N MET A 254 20.21 29.24 10.39
CA MET A 254 21.31 28.75 11.23
C MET A 254 21.92 27.47 10.69
N VAL A 255 21.29 26.81 9.72
CA VAL A 255 21.81 25.57 9.10
C VAL A 255 22.95 25.94 8.15
N LYS A 256 24.17 25.58 8.54
CA LYS A 256 25.38 25.79 7.74
C LYS A 256 25.53 24.74 6.65
N GLU A 257 25.22 23.50 6.99
CA GLU A 257 25.36 22.37 6.07
C GLU A 257 24.39 21.25 6.46
N LEU A 258 23.69 20.72 5.49
CA LEU A 258 22.84 19.54 5.63
C LEU A 258 23.48 18.43 4.81
N ARG A 259 24.15 17.51 5.49
CA ARG A 259 24.75 16.32 4.86
C ARG A 259 23.90 15.10 5.10
N GLN A 260 23.78 14.25 4.09
CA GLN A 260 23.33 12.88 4.34
C GLN A 260 24.49 12.15 5.03
N PRO A 261 24.28 11.55 6.21
CA PRO A 261 25.34 10.84 6.90
C PRO A 261 25.87 9.70 6.04
N VAL A 262 27.15 9.36 6.23
CA VAL A 262 27.71 8.14 5.65
C VAL A 262 26.88 6.97 6.19
N PRO A 263 26.32 6.14 5.30
CA PRO A 263 25.43 5.07 5.73
C PRO A 263 26.18 4.09 6.63
N HIS A 264 25.64 3.87 7.83
CA HIS A 264 26.15 2.90 8.80
C HIS A 264 25.11 1.81 8.97
N GLY A 265 25.42 0.58 8.51
CA GLY A 265 24.60 -0.59 8.73
C GLY A 265 24.27 -1.40 7.48
N LEU A 266 23.80 -2.63 7.70
CA LEU A 266 23.44 -3.58 6.65
C LEU A 266 22.38 -3.02 5.67
N ARG A 267 21.44 -2.25 6.19
CA ARG A 267 20.34 -1.66 5.41
C ARG A 267 20.84 -0.71 4.33
N ASP A 268 21.78 0.16 4.68
CA ASP A 268 22.32 1.14 3.75
C ASP A 268 23.34 0.52 2.81
N ALA A 269 24.06 -0.51 3.26
CA ALA A 269 24.92 -1.32 2.39
C ALA A 269 24.07 -1.98 1.29
N VAL A 270 22.94 -2.61 1.64
CA VAL A 270 22.00 -3.19 0.67
C VAL A 270 21.45 -2.13 -0.27
N HIS A 271 21.07 -0.94 0.25
CA HIS A 271 20.57 0.15 -0.61
C HIS A 271 21.61 0.59 -1.65
N ARG A 272 22.91 0.65 -1.28
CA ARG A 272 23.98 1.04 -2.20
C ARG A 272 24.15 0.05 -3.34
N VAL A 273 24.08 -1.24 -3.04
CA VAL A 273 24.31 -2.31 -4.04
C VAL A 273 23.01 -2.84 -4.65
N ARG A 274 21.84 -2.31 -4.26
CA ARG A 274 20.52 -2.85 -4.64
C ARG A 274 20.33 -3.04 -6.14
N TRP A 275 20.80 -2.11 -6.97
CA TRP A 275 20.65 -2.21 -8.42
C TRP A 275 21.50 -3.33 -9.02
N PHE A 276 22.70 -3.59 -8.45
CA PHE A 276 23.51 -4.74 -8.85
C PHE A 276 22.82 -6.06 -8.43
N LEU A 277 22.23 -6.10 -7.23
CA LEU A 277 21.48 -7.27 -6.78
C LEU A 277 20.22 -7.50 -7.63
N VAL A 278 19.50 -6.45 -7.98
CA VAL A 278 18.33 -6.53 -8.88
C VAL A 278 18.76 -7.05 -10.26
N ALA A 279 19.85 -6.52 -10.84
CA ALA A 279 20.37 -6.99 -12.12
C ALA A 279 20.80 -8.47 -12.04
N ALA A 280 21.50 -8.87 -10.99
CA ALA A 280 21.91 -10.25 -10.76
C ALA A 280 20.70 -11.20 -10.62
N LEU A 281 19.67 -10.78 -9.87
CA LEU A 281 18.43 -11.56 -9.73
C LEU A 281 17.67 -11.68 -11.05
N LEU A 282 17.57 -10.60 -11.83
CA LEU A 282 16.93 -10.65 -13.15
C LEU A 282 17.70 -11.55 -14.12
N MET A 283 19.03 -11.51 -14.11
CA MET A 283 19.85 -12.45 -14.88
C MET A 283 19.64 -13.90 -14.41
N ALA A 284 19.56 -14.12 -13.10
CA ALA A 284 19.28 -15.46 -12.55
C ALA A 284 17.88 -15.94 -12.98
N VAL A 285 16.86 -15.08 -12.95
CA VAL A 285 15.52 -15.41 -13.44
C VAL A 285 15.55 -15.74 -14.94
N ALA A 286 16.27 -14.96 -15.75
CA ALA A 286 16.43 -15.24 -17.17
C ALA A 286 17.17 -16.55 -17.44
N ALA A 287 18.23 -16.85 -16.69
CA ALA A 287 18.96 -18.11 -16.77
C ALA A 287 18.10 -19.31 -16.36
N MET A 288 17.36 -19.19 -15.24
CA MET A 288 16.39 -20.21 -14.81
C MET A 288 15.30 -20.42 -15.85
N ALA A 289 14.79 -19.33 -16.43
CA ALA A 289 13.78 -19.36 -17.48
C ALA A 289 14.29 -20.13 -18.72
N ALA A 290 15.49 -19.83 -19.17
CA ALA A 290 16.09 -20.47 -20.33
C ALA A 290 16.45 -21.95 -20.09
N ALA A 291 16.92 -22.30 -18.86
CA ALA A 291 17.40 -23.63 -18.55
C ALA A 291 16.26 -24.62 -18.16
N TRP A 292 15.18 -24.14 -17.54
CA TRP A 292 14.18 -25.01 -16.92
C TRP A 292 12.85 -25.08 -17.67
N PHE A 293 12.55 -24.09 -18.50
CA PHE A 293 11.24 -23.99 -19.14
C PHE A 293 11.31 -24.14 -20.66
N THR A 294 10.30 -24.75 -21.22
CA THR A 294 10.16 -24.87 -22.67
C THR A 294 9.72 -23.53 -23.29
N LYS A 295 9.99 -23.35 -24.58
CA LYS A 295 9.56 -22.13 -25.31
C LYS A 295 8.03 -21.92 -25.23
N GLY A 296 7.24 -23.01 -25.18
CA GLY A 296 5.79 -22.95 -25.00
C GLY A 296 5.40 -22.37 -23.65
N GLN A 297 6.03 -22.85 -22.54
CA GLN A 297 5.80 -22.36 -21.18
C GLN A 297 6.22 -20.89 -21.02
N LEU A 298 7.33 -20.47 -21.62
CA LEU A 298 7.78 -19.08 -21.60
C LEU A 298 6.82 -18.17 -22.35
N ARG A 299 6.29 -18.64 -23.49
CA ARG A 299 5.28 -17.88 -24.25
C ARG A 299 3.97 -17.75 -23.48
N GLU A 300 3.55 -18.83 -22.80
CA GLU A 300 2.37 -18.81 -21.94
C GLU A 300 2.55 -17.89 -20.73
N TRP A 301 3.70 -17.94 -20.06
CA TRP A 301 4.05 -17.02 -18.98
C TRP A 301 4.00 -15.55 -19.46
N GLY A 302 4.63 -15.25 -20.57
CA GLY A 302 4.60 -13.92 -21.18
C GLY A 302 3.18 -13.47 -21.53
N SER A 303 2.36 -14.36 -22.12
CA SER A 303 0.96 -14.06 -22.47
C SER A 303 0.10 -13.78 -21.23
N ASN A 304 0.20 -14.63 -20.20
CA ASN A 304 -0.52 -14.43 -18.94
C ASN A 304 -0.11 -13.13 -18.23
N SER A 305 1.20 -12.87 -18.15
CA SER A 305 1.72 -11.61 -17.56
C SER A 305 1.24 -10.39 -18.34
N TRP A 306 1.20 -10.49 -19.64
CA TRP A 306 0.74 -9.43 -20.55
C TRP A 306 -0.76 -9.15 -20.39
N ASP A 307 -1.57 -10.19 -20.31
CA ASP A 307 -3.03 -10.05 -20.07
C ASP A 307 -3.32 -9.34 -18.75
N PHE A 308 -2.56 -9.67 -17.69
CA PHE A 308 -2.63 -8.95 -16.43
C PHE A 308 -2.19 -7.49 -16.59
N ALA A 309 -1.07 -7.24 -17.32
CA ALA A 309 -0.55 -5.89 -17.52
C ALA A 309 -1.58 -4.98 -18.19
N VAL A 310 -2.20 -5.42 -19.30
CA VAL A 310 -3.19 -4.62 -20.02
C VAL A 310 -4.42 -4.30 -19.17
N ARG A 311 -4.93 -5.31 -18.43
CA ARG A 311 -6.16 -5.14 -17.65
C ARG A 311 -5.94 -4.29 -16.39
N ILE A 312 -4.86 -4.56 -15.66
CA ILE A 312 -4.63 -3.97 -14.33
C ILE A 312 -4.01 -2.57 -14.46
N THR A 313 -2.99 -2.38 -15.32
CA THR A 313 -2.25 -1.11 -15.38
C THR A 313 -3.14 0.05 -15.83
N VAL A 314 -3.96 -0.15 -16.85
CA VAL A 314 -4.86 0.91 -17.36
C VAL A 314 -5.85 1.34 -16.30
N LEU A 315 -6.48 0.35 -15.63
CA LEU A 315 -7.47 0.64 -14.60
C LEU A 315 -6.86 1.29 -13.36
N LEU A 316 -5.65 0.86 -13.02
CA LEU A 316 -4.89 1.39 -11.89
C LEU A 316 -4.48 2.85 -12.14
N LEU A 317 -4.00 3.18 -13.34
CA LEU A 317 -3.70 4.57 -13.74
C LEU A 317 -4.95 5.45 -13.73
N ALA A 318 -6.08 4.96 -14.24
CA ALA A 318 -7.36 5.67 -14.17
C ALA A 318 -7.80 5.92 -12.72
N GLY A 319 -7.68 4.92 -11.86
CA GLY A 319 -8.00 5.05 -10.43
C GLY A 319 -7.09 6.04 -9.71
N VAL A 320 -5.78 6.05 -10.02
CA VAL A 320 -4.82 7.03 -9.47
C VAL A 320 -5.17 8.44 -9.92
N ALA A 321 -5.59 8.62 -11.19
CA ALA A 321 -6.06 9.92 -11.70
C ALA A 321 -7.28 10.42 -10.93
N VAL A 322 -8.29 9.57 -10.72
CA VAL A 322 -9.49 9.93 -9.94
C VAL A 322 -9.15 10.23 -8.49
N SER A 323 -8.29 9.42 -7.86
CA SER A 323 -7.84 9.65 -6.48
C SER A 323 -7.10 10.99 -6.36
N GLY A 324 -6.19 11.29 -7.28
CA GLY A 324 -5.46 12.58 -7.30
C GLY A 324 -6.38 13.78 -7.54
N LEU A 325 -7.42 13.61 -8.37
CA LEU A 325 -8.42 14.66 -8.62
C LEU A 325 -9.22 14.97 -7.35
N LEU A 326 -9.66 13.93 -6.64
CA LEU A 326 -10.52 14.09 -5.45
C LEU A 326 -9.74 14.58 -4.23
N PHE A 327 -8.63 13.94 -3.91
CA PHE A 327 -7.91 14.15 -2.64
C PHE A 327 -6.61 14.94 -2.79
N GLY A 328 -6.06 15.05 -4.00
CA GLY A 328 -4.77 15.70 -4.25
C GLY A 328 -3.59 14.93 -3.65
N ARG A 329 -2.55 15.67 -3.27
CA ARG A 329 -1.35 15.18 -2.58
C ARG A 329 -1.16 15.93 -1.27
N PRO A 330 -0.36 15.41 -0.32
CA PRO A 330 0.01 16.16 0.89
C PRO A 330 0.55 17.56 0.53
N GLY A 331 -0.06 18.59 1.10
CA GLY A 331 0.27 19.99 0.82
C GLY A 331 -0.44 20.62 -0.39
N ASN A 332 -1.05 19.82 -1.28
CA ASN A 332 -1.75 20.31 -2.47
C ASN A 332 -3.14 19.67 -2.55
N PRO A 333 -4.20 20.36 -2.13
CA PRO A 333 -5.55 19.79 -2.07
C PRO A 333 -6.11 19.53 -3.47
N GLY A 334 -6.88 18.44 -3.56
CA GLY A 334 -7.72 18.15 -4.72
C GLY A 334 -9.04 18.91 -4.66
N LEU A 335 -10.11 18.28 -5.16
CA LEU A 335 -11.48 18.82 -5.07
C LEU A 335 -11.99 18.85 -3.63
N ILE A 336 -11.53 17.91 -2.78
CA ILE A 336 -11.88 17.82 -1.36
C ILE A 336 -10.78 18.55 -0.56
N PRO A 337 -11.09 19.68 0.10
CA PRO A 337 -10.10 20.41 0.88
C PRO A 337 -9.57 19.59 2.06
N ALA A 338 -8.26 19.64 2.33
CA ALA A 338 -7.65 18.92 3.45
C ALA A 338 -8.28 19.29 4.81
N GLY A 339 -8.66 20.55 5.01
CA GLY A 339 -9.36 21.01 6.22
C GLY A 339 -10.70 20.32 6.49
N THR A 340 -11.37 19.81 5.46
CA THR A 340 -12.60 19.01 5.65
C THR A 340 -12.28 17.65 6.29
N VAL A 341 -11.17 17.05 5.89
CA VAL A 341 -10.73 15.75 6.47
C VAL A 341 -10.29 16.00 7.93
N GLU A 342 -9.53 17.05 8.21
CA GLU A 342 -9.11 17.41 9.58
C GLU A 342 -10.31 17.67 10.49
N MET A 343 -11.34 18.38 9.99
CA MET A 343 -12.58 18.64 10.73
C MET A 343 -13.31 17.34 11.08
N LEU A 344 -13.31 16.32 10.20
CA LEU A 344 -14.01 15.06 10.38
C LEU A 344 -13.23 14.04 11.25
N VAL A 345 -11.91 14.16 11.39
CA VAL A 345 -11.08 13.22 12.16
C VAL A 345 -10.54 13.80 13.47
N GLY A 346 -10.85 15.06 13.79
CA GLY A 346 -10.43 15.73 15.02
C GLY A 346 -10.99 15.10 16.28
N GLN A 347 -10.34 15.35 17.43
CA GLN A 347 -10.74 14.77 18.72
C GLN A 347 -12.08 15.29 19.25
N SER A 348 -12.48 16.50 18.87
CA SER A 348 -13.70 17.10 19.39
C SER A 348 -14.62 17.57 18.27
N PRO A 349 -15.96 17.40 18.43
CA PRO A 349 -16.95 17.82 17.43
C PRO A 349 -17.25 19.32 17.48
N GLU A 350 -16.61 20.09 18.36
CA GLU A 350 -17.01 21.47 18.68
C GLU A 350 -17.02 22.37 17.43
N ARG A 351 -16.01 22.23 16.55
CA ARG A 351 -15.99 22.97 15.28
C ARG A 351 -17.17 22.63 14.39
N LEU A 352 -17.53 21.34 14.33
CA LEU A 352 -18.67 20.88 13.52
C LEU A 352 -20.00 21.31 14.13
N ILE A 353 -20.13 21.25 15.48
CA ILE A 353 -21.31 21.72 16.21
C ILE A 353 -21.54 23.20 15.95
N LEU A 354 -20.47 24.01 16.03
CA LEU A 354 -20.53 25.45 15.76
C LEU A 354 -20.90 25.75 14.29
N THR A 355 -20.35 24.98 13.35
CA THR A 355 -20.61 25.17 11.92
C THR A 355 -22.03 24.79 11.53
N LEU A 356 -22.58 23.73 12.16
CA LEU A 356 -23.94 23.23 11.90
C LEU A 356 -25.00 23.95 12.74
N GLY A 357 -24.60 24.75 13.74
CA GLY A 357 -25.54 25.41 14.65
C GLY A 357 -26.35 24.43 15.49
N CYS A 358 -25.78 23.27 15.84
CA CYS A 358 -26.46 22.25 16.62
C CYS A 358 -26.46 22.61 18.11
N ASP A 359 -27.63 22.69 18.74
CA ASP A 359 -27.78 22.96 20.16
C ASP A 359 -28.53 21.83 20.89
N GLY A 360 -28.40 21.79 22.23
CA GLY A 360 -29.16 20.92 23.11
C GLY A 360 -28.89 19.42 22.89
N TRP A 361 -29.94 18.63 22.66
CA TRP A 361 -29.85 17.17 22.51
C TRP A 361 -29.03 16.75 21.27
N ALA A 362 -29.08 17.50 20.18
CA ALA A 362 -28.34 17.20 18.96
C ALA A 362 -26.83 17.32 19.18
N ALA A 363 -26.39 18.34 19.90
CA ALA A 363 -24.97 18.50 20.26
C ALA A 363 -24.49 17.38 21.20
N SER A 364 -25.32 16.97 22.18
CA SER A 364 -24.98 15.89 23.09
C SER A 364 -24.93 14.53 22.38
N ALA A 365 -25.87 14.25 21.47
CA ALA A 365 -25.88 13.06 20.64
C ALA A 365 -24.64 13.00 19.70
N LEU A 366 -24.27 14.12 19.09
CA LEU A 366 -23.09 14.23 18.24
C LEU A 366 -21.79 13.97 19.04
N ARG A 367 -21.68 14.53 20.26
CA ARG A 367 -20.54 14.25 21.16
C ARG A 367 -20.42 12.76 21.51
N ALA A 368 -21.56 12.11 21.82
CA ALA A 368 -21.58 10.69 22.14
C ALA A 368 -21.20 9.80 20.94
N ALA A 369 -21.67 10.16 19.74
CA ALA A 369 -21.37 9.43 18.50
C ALA A 369 -19.98 9.77 17.90
N TRP A 370 -19.36 10.85 18.37
CA TRP A 370 -18.15 11.40 17.76
C TRP A 370 -16.99 10.40 17.61
N PRO A 371 -16.64 9.59 18.64
CA PRO A 371 -15.59 8.60 18.50
C PRO A 371 -15.86 7.59 17.38
N ALA A 372 -17.10 7.16 17.23
CA ALA A 372 -17.47 6.23 16.16
C ALA A 372 -17.43 6.91 14.78
N LEU A 373 -17.90 8.14 14.68
CA LEU A 373 -17.92 8.91 13.43
C LEU A 373 -16.51 9.24 12.94
N THR A 374 -15.60 9.66 13.83
CA THR A 374 -14.21 9.98 13.46
C THR A 374 -13.42 8.75 13.03
N ASN A 375 -13.62 7.61 13.71
CA ASN A 375 -13.00 6.35 13.32
C ASN A 375 -13.53 5.87 11.96
N LEU A 376 -14.84 6.00 11.72
CA LEU A 376 -15.44 5.67 10.43
C LEU A 376 -14.95 6.60 9.32
N ALA A 377 -14.92 7.90 9.57
CA ALA A 377 -14.42 8.90 8.63
C ALA A 377 -12.94 8.65 8.28
N ALA A 378 -12.11 8.37 9.28
CA ALA A 378 -10.70 8.03 9.08
C ALA A 378 -10.52 6.74 8.27
N ALA A 379 -11.31 5.69 8.55
CA ALA A 379 -11.28 4.45 7.78
C ALA A 379 -11.73 4.66 6.34
N VAL A 380 -12.79 5.44 6.09
CA VAL A 380 -13.25 5.78 4.74
C VAL A 380 -12.22 6.61 4.00
N ALA A 381 -11.68 7.65 4.64
CA ALA A 381 -10.64 8.50 4.06
C ALA A 381 -9.40 7.66 3.69
N GLY A 382 -8.91 6.82 4.62
CA GLY A 382 -7.80 5.90 4.37
C GLY A 382 -8.07 4.96 3.19
N ALA A 383 -9.28 4.38 3.15
CA ALA A 383 -9.68 3.43 2.10
C ALA A 383 -9.89 4.06 0.71
N LEU A 384 -10.15 5.35 0.62
CA LEU A 384 -10.35 6.06 -0.64
C LEU A 384 -9.10 6.78 -1.11
N MET A 385 -8.28 7.26 -0.16
CA MET A 385 -7.02 7.91 -0.48
C MET A 385 -6.00 6.90 -1.00
N TYR A 386 -5.16 7.35 -1.92
CA TYR A 386 -4.04 6.55 -2.39
C TYR A 386 -2.77 6.94 -1.64
N PHE A 387 -2.40 6.13 -0.68
CA PHE A 387 -1.13 6.28 0.04
C PHE A 387 -0.10 5.25 -0.43
N ALA A 388 1.14 5.69 -0.63
CA ALA A 388 2.23 4.74 -0.65
C ALA A 388 2.50 4.26 0.79
N THR A 389 2.75 2.99 0.99
CA THR A 389 2.80 2.30 2.30
C THR A 389 3.73 2.96 3.33
N LEU A 390 4.74 3.72 2.88
CA LEU A 390 5.68 4.41 3.76
C LEU A 390 5.30 5.89 4.00
N THR A 391 4.47 6.49 3.14
CA THR A 391 4.05 7.89 3.29
C THR A 391 2.88 8.09 4.25
N GLU A 392 2.19 7.01 4.62
CA GLU A 392 1.10 7.04 5.60
C GLU A 392 1.54 7.59 6.95
N VAL A 393 2.70 7.14 7.44
CA VAL A 393 3.18 7.46 8.79
C VAL A 393 3.51 8.95 8.95
N PRO A 394 4.26 9.60 8.04
CA PRO A 394 4.46 11.05 8.10
C PRO A 394 3.16 11.86 7.97
N ILE A 395 2.22 11.42 7.12
CA ILE A 395 0.93 12.10 6.97
C ILE A 395 0.13 12.01 8.28
N LEU A 396 0.08 10.83 8.88
CA LEU A 396 -0.56 10.64 10.17
C LEU A 396 0.09 11.43 11.29
N GLN A 397 1.40 11.55 11.30
CA GLN A 397 2.11 12.40 12.25
C GLN A 397 1.62 13.85 12.15
N GLY A 398 1.46 14.38 10.93
CA GLY A 398 0.88 15.70 10.70
C GLY A 398 -0.56 15.81 11.18
N LEU A 399 -1.41 14.83 10.86
CA LEU A 399 -2.82 14.81 11.30
C LEU A 399 -2.97 14.67 12.82
N MET A 400 -2.13 13.87 13.46
CA MET A 400 -2.10 13.74 14.93
C MET A 400 -1.62 15.03 15.61
N ALA A 401 -0.63 15.72 15.03
CA ALA A 401 -0.21 17.05 15.47
C ALA A 401 -1.32 18.11 15.32
N SER A 402 -2.21 17.95 14.34
CA SER A 402 -3.40 18.78 14.14
C SER A 402 -4.60 18.38 15.02
N GLY A 403 -4.44 17.39 15.92
CA GLY A 403 -5.46 16.97 16.87
C GLY A 403 -6.25 15.71 16.52
N MET A 404 -5.76 14.87 15.60
CA MET A 404 -6.34 13.56 15.34
C MET A 404 -6.08 12.60 16.50
N GLY A 405 -7.13 11.88 16.95
CA GLY A 405 -7.00 10.88 18.03
C GLY A 405 -6.26 9.61 17.59
N GLN A 406 -5.78 8.84 18.57
CA GLN A 406 -5.06 7.59 18.30
C GLN A 406 -5.97 6.51 17.68
N GLY A 407 -7.25 6.48 18.06
CA GLY A 407 -8.24 5.57 17.46
C GLY A 407 -8.41 5.79 15.95
N PRO A 408 -8.82 6.98 15.52
CA PRO A 408 -8.90 7.33 14.10
C PRO A 408 -7.57 7.12 13.33
N ALA A 409 -6.42 7.36 13.99
CA ALA A 409 -5.12 7.07 13.39
C ALA A 409 -4.93 5.58 13.11
N LEU A 410 -5.28 4.70 14.05
CA LEU A 410 -5.25 3.25 13.82
C LEU A 410 -6.23 2.81 12.73
N ALA A 411 -7.46 3.36 12.74
CA ALA A 411 -8.47 3.06 11.72
C ALA A 411 -7.95 3.37 10.30
N LEU A 412 -7.30 4.51 10.12
CA LEU A 412 -6.68 4.91 8.86
C LEU A 412 -5.52 3.98 8.47
N LEU A 413 -4.64 3.63 9.43
CA LEU A 413 -3.50 2.73 9.22
C LEU A 413 -3.89 1.31 8.81
N LEU A 414 -5.06 0.84 9.23
CA LEU A 414 -5.57 -0.49 8.89
C LEU A 414 -6.32 -0.49 7.56
N ALA A 415 -7.05 0.58 7.25
CA ALA A 415 -7.84 0.69 6.03
C ALA A 415 -6.98 1.08 4.80
N GLY A 416 -6.10 2.08 4.94
CA GLY A 416 -5.36 2.70 3.84
C GLY A 416 -4.49 1.74 3.02
N PRO A 417 -3.62 0.93 3.64
CA PRO A 417 -2.80 -0.02 2.90
C PRO A 417 -3.62 -1.10 2.20
N SER A 418 -4.75 -1.49 2.81
CA SER A 418 -5.50 -2.70 2.45
C SER A 418 -6.45 -2.48 1.28
N VAL A 419 -6.88 -1.24 1.08
CA VAL A 419 -7.82 -0.87 0.01
C VAL A 419 -7.55 0.58 -0.40
N SER A 420 -7.68 0.86 -1.69
CA SER A 420 -7.66 2.21 -2.26
C SER A 420 -8.64 2.29 -3.42
N LEU A 421 -9.03 3.47 -3.83
CA LEU A 421 -9.94 3.64 -4.95
C LEU A 421 -9.44 2.92 -6.22
N PRO A 422 -8.15 3.04 -6.63
CA PRO A 422 -7.61 2.27 -7.73
C PRO A 422 -7.72 0.75 -7.54
N SER A 423 -7.42 0.25 -6.34
CA SER A 423 -7.48 -1.19 -6.06
C SER A 423 -8.90 -1.72 -6.09
N LEU A 424 -9.87 -0.93 -5.63
CA LEU A 424 -11.29 -1.28 -5.69
C LEU A 424 -11.78 -1.46 -7.13
N LEU A 425 -11.37 -0.57 -8.05
CA LEU A 425 -11.72 -0.67 -9.46
C LEU A 425 -11.16 -1.95 -10.10
N VAL A 426 -9.91 -2.32 -9.78
CA VAL A 426 -9.30 -3.58 -10.24
C VAL A 426 -10.04 -4.78 -9.64
N MET A 427 -10.38 -4.75 -8.36
CA MET A 427 -11.15 -5.82 -7.72
C MET A 427 -12.53 -6.02 -8.38
N CYS A 428 -13.21 -4.94 -8.76
CA CYS A 428 -14.48 -5.03 -9.46
C CYS A 428 -14.38 -5.84 -10.75
N GLN A 429 -13.25 -5.76 -11.45
CA GLN A 429 -13.02 -6.55 -12.67
C GLN A 429 -12.61 -8.01 -12.37
N VAL A 430 -11.90 -8.25 -11.27
CA VAL A 430 -11.39 -9.60 -10.94
C VAL A 430 -12.46 -10.48 -10.31
N VAL A 431 -13.17 -9.97 -9.28
CA VAL A 431 -14.15 -10.75 -8.50
C VAL A 431 -15.59 -10.25 -8.64
N GLY A 432 -15.80 -9.20 -9.42
CA GLY A 432 -17.10 -8.56 -9.62
C GLY A 432 -17.38 -7.45 -8.61
N PRO A 433 -18.24 -6.47 -8.98
CA PRO A 433 -18.49 -5.27 -8.19
C PRO A 433 -19.13 -5.57 -6.82
N ARG A 434 -20.03 -6.55 -6.74
CA ARG A 434 -20.70 -6.94 -5.49
C ARG A 434 -19.70 -7.44 -4.45
N ARG A 435 -18.76 -8.30 -4.83
CA ARG A 435 -17.72 -8.85 -3.93
C ARG A 435 -16.69 -7.79 -3.56
N ALA A 436 -16.30 -6.96 -4.51
CA ALA A 436 -15.38 -5.85 -4.28
C ALA A 436 -15.96 -4.83 -3.29
N MET A 437 -17.23 -4.45 -3.44
CA MET A 437 -17.91 -3.54 -2.52
C MET A 437 -18.10 -4.15 -1.12
N ALA A 438 -18.44 -5.45 -1.03
CA ALA A 438 -18.52 -6.14 0.25
C ALA A 438 -17.16 -6.15 0.98
N TYR A 439 -16.06 -6.40 0.26
CA TYR A 439 -14.72 -6.31 0.82
C TYR A 439 -14.41 -4.90 1.30
N PHE A 440 -14.69 -3.87 0.51
CA PHE A 440 -14.48 -2.46 0.87
C PHE A 440 -15.23 -2.13 2.18
N VAL A 441 -16.51 -2.46 2.26
CA VAL A 441 -17.34 -2.19 3.46
C VAL A 441 -16.79 -2.94 4.67
N LEU A 442 -16.40 -4.20 4.51
CA LEU A 442 -15.82 -4.99 5.59
C LEU A 442 -14.50 -4.38 6.10
N VAL A 443 -13.61 -3.94 5.19
CA VAL A 443 -12.35 -3.27 5.58
C VAL A 443 -12.64 -1.99 6.34
N VAL A 444 -13.52 -1.14 5.83
CA VAL A 444 -13.88 0.13 6.50
C VAL A 444 -14.48 -0.10 7.88
N LEU A 445 -15.50 -0.96 7.98
CA LEU A 445 -16.16 -1.21 9.26
C LEU A 445 -15.26 -1.88 10.29
N SER A 446 -14.45 -2.87 9.86
CA SER A 446 -13.53 -3.56 10.76
C SER A 446 -12.38 -2.64 11.22
N SER A 447 -11.87 -1.80 10.34
CA SER A 447 -10.84 -0.82 10.69
C SER A 447 -11.36 0.25 11.63
N ALA A 448 -12.58 0.76 11.39
CA ALA A 448 -13.25 1.71 12.29
C ALA A 448 -13.52 1.10 13.67
N ALA A 449 -13.97 -0.15 13.72
CA ALA A 449 -14.19 -0.87 15.00
C ALA A 449 -12.87 -1.10 15.76
N ALA A 450 -11.79 -1.48 15.06
CA ALA A 450 -10.47 -1.64 15.67
C ALA A 450 -9.93 -0.30 16.21
N GLY A 451 -10.09 0.78 15.45
CA GLY A 451 -9.72 2.12 15.89
C GLY A 451 -10.53 2.58 17.11
N LEU A 452 -11.85 2.34 17.11
CA LEU A 452 -12.71 2.66 18.25
C LEU A 452 -12.29 1.90 19.50
N ALA A 453 -12.06 0.59 19.37
CA ALA A 453 -11.62 -0.26 20.49
C ALA A 453 -10.27 0.20 21.04
N TYR A 454 -9.32 0.54 20.16
CA TYR A 454 -7.99 1.03 20.57
C TYR A 454 -8.09 2.41 21.22
N GLY A 455 -8.87 3.33 20.64
CA GLY A 455 -9.06 4.68 21.18
C GLY A 455 -9.79 4.72 22.53
N ALA A 456 -10.51 3.65 22.90
CA ALA A 456 -11.12 3.52 24.21
C ALA A 456 -10.14 3.05 25.31
N VAL A 457 -8.99 2.48 24.92
CA VAL A 457 -7.98 1.93 25.85
C VAL A 457 -6.74 2.84 25.92
N SER A 458 -6.46 3.63 24.87
CA SER A 458 -5.35 4.57 24.78
C SER A 458 -5.74 5.95 25.33
#